data_0c4bda211e308eb204eae92359e77449
#
_entry.id   0c4bda211e308eb204eae92359e77449
#
_cell.length_a   1.000
_cell.length_b   1.000
_cell.length_c   1.000
_cell.angle_alpha   90.00
_cell.angle_beta   90.00
_cell.angle_gamma   90.00
#
_symmetry.space_group_name_H-M   'P 1'
#
loop_
_entity.id
_entity.type
_entity.pdbx_description
1 polymer ?
#
loop_
_entity_poly.entity_id
_entity_poly.type
_entity_poly.pdbx_seq_one_letter_code
_entity_poly.pdbx_strand_id
1 'polypeptide(L)'
;MKIQKWDEINGTGSSEDRMEAFLSSETDTYAILQLSYDQPEQTAFERFESLNGLARQGKQPNIDHYEVVYTAPLLPYKDLGTMLEQMYEKFNIDHPADFRGHSLSVSDIIAIRQNGIVSCHYVDSIGFKELPEFLKPENYLKNAEMALEDDYGMIDGIINNGKADRIRETEEKRPSVLEQLKAEPPQIDHPERPRRPEERNIV
;
A
#
# COMPACT_ATOMS: atom_id res chain seq x y z
N MET A 1 25.84 2.76 -16.42
CA MET A 1 25.25 3.77 -15.55
C MET A 1 23.90 4.16 -16.16
N LYS A 2 22.77 3.76 -15.58
CA LYS A 2 21.44 4.23 -16.02
C LYS A 2 21.26 5.65 -15.49
N ILE A 3 21.19 6.64 -16.38
CA ILE A 3 20.79 7.99 -16.00
C ILE A 3 19.31 7.88 -15.62
N GLN A 4 19.00 8.05 -14.32
CA GLN A 4 17.62 8.10 -13.86
C GLN A 4 16.95 9.34 -14.45
N LYS A 5 15.88 9.12 -15.19
CA LYS A 5 15.02 10.19 -15.71
C LYS A 5 13.93 10.47 -14.69
N TRP A 6 14.21 11.35 -13.77
CA TRP A 6 13.29 11.71 -12.68
C TRP A 6 11.93 12.17 -13.17
N ASP A 7 11.89 12.99 -14.22
CA ASP A 7 10.65 13.49 -14.83
C ASP A 7 9.77 12.35 -15.37
N GLU A 8 10.39 11.30 -15.94
CA GLU A 8 9.67 10.13 -16.44
C GLU A 8 9.13 9.29 -15.27
N ILE A 9 9.95 9.06 -14.26
CA ILE A 9 9.58 8.29 -13.05
C ILE A 9 8.43 8.98 -12.32
N ASN A 10 8.49 10.29 -12.10
CA ASN A 10 7.43 11.03 -11.43
C ASN A 10 6.17 11.19 -12.29
N GLY A 11 6.35 11.38 -13.61
CA GLY A 11 5.24 11.66 -14.52
C GLY A 11 4.39 10.44 -14.84
N THR A 12 5.01 9.27 -15.07
CA THR A 12 4.35 8.04 -15.57
C THR A 12 4.61 6.80 -14.74
N GLY A 13 5.61 6.82 -13.84
CA GLY A 13 5.93 5.68 -12.97
C GLY A 13 4.86 5.42 -11.93
N SER A 14 4.84 4.19 -11.42
CA SER A 14 4.03 3.79 -10.27
C SER A 14 4.62 4.28 -8.94
N SER A 15 3.93 4.06 -7.83
CA SER A 15 4.47 4.29 -6.48
C SER A 15 5.71 3.44 -6.21
N GLU A 16 5.68 2.19 -6.66
CA GLU A 16 6.78 1.23 -6.55
C GLU A 16 8.00 1.67 -7.35
N ASP A 17 7.81 2.14 -8.61
CA ASP A 17 8.89 2.67 -9.43
C ASP A 17 9.59 3.86 -8.76
N ARG A 18 8.81 4.75 -8.16
CA ARG A 18 9.34 5.90 -7.41
C ARG A 18 10.08 5.47 -6.15
N MET A 19 9.55 4.48 -5.42
CA MET A 19 10.20 3.92 -4.24
C MET A 19 11.52 3.24 -4.62
N GLU A 20 11.54 2.43 -5.67
CA GLU A 20 12.76 1.82 -6.18
C GLU A 20 13.80 2.87 -6.57
N ALA A 21 13.39 3.90 -7.31
CA ALA A 21 14.28 4.99 -7.70
C ALA A 21 14.84 5.76 -6.50
N PHE A 22 14.03 5.98 -5.46
CA PHE A 22 14.46 6.59 -4.21
C PHE A 22 15.51 5.74 -3.48
N LEU A 23 15.26 4.43 -3.35
CA LEU A 23 16.12 3.54 -2.57
C LEU A 23 17.39 3.11 -3.32
N SER A 24 17.33 2.94 -4.66
CA SER A 24 18.42 2.42 -5.47
C SER A 24 19.35 3.49 -6.06
N SER A 25 19.02 4.78 -5.90
CA SER A 25 19.83 5.89 -6.45
C SER A 25 21.26 5.86 -5.93
N GLU A 26 22.22 6.15 -6.81
CA GLU A 26 23.63 6.34 -6.42
C GLU A 26 23.88 7.68 -5.71
N THR A 27 22.97 8.63 -5.86
CA THR A 27 23.04 9.94 -5.22
C THR A 27 22.07 10.05 -4.07
N ASP A 28 22.29 11.02 -3.19
CA ASP A 28 21.32 11.38 -2.15
C ASP A 28 19.99 11.80 -2.77
N THR A 29 18.89 11.33 -2.22
CA THR A 29 17.53 11.52 -2.75
C THR A 29 16.55 11.85 -1.65
N TYR A 30 15.41 12.38 -2.04
CA TYR A 30 14.25 12.48 -1.16
C TYR A 30 13.01 11.94 -1.87
N ALA A 31 12.01 11.57 -1.06
CA ALA A 31 10.70 11.16 -1.54
C ALA A 31 9.60 11.79 -0.70
N ILE A 32 8.48 12.07 -1.34
CA ILE A 32 7.23 12.50 -0.69
C ILE A 32 6.28 11.31 -0.69
N LEU A 33 5.82 10.94 0.50
CA LEU A 33 4.86 9.87 0.71
C LEU A 33 3.56 10.47 1.23
N GLN A 34 2.46 10.08 0.61
CA GLN A 34 1.11 10.50 0.99
C GLN A 34 0.19 9.30 1.18
N LEU A 35 -0.81 9.44 2.04
CA LEU A 35 -1.78 8.36 2.28
C LEU A 35 -2.54 8.02 0.99
N SER A 36 -2.54 6.75 0.63
CA SER A 36 -3.25 6.25 -0.55
C SER A 36 -4.74 6.53 -0.49
N TYR A 37 -5.33 6.84 -1.64
CA TYR A 37 -6.77 6.99 -1.80
C TYR A 37 -7.46 5.67 -2.15
N ASP A 38 -6.72 4.63 -2.49
CA ASP A 38 -7.28 3.34 -2.92
C ASP A 38 -7.95 2.59 -1.77
N GLN A 39 -7.57 2.89 -0.52
CA GLN A 39 -8.14 2.28 0.69
C GLN A 39 -8.66 3.34 1.67
N PRO A 40 -9.65 4.14 1.28
CA PRO A 40 -10.07 5.31 2.05
C PRO A 40 -10.60 4.97 3.45
N GLU A 41 -11.23 3.81 3.63
CA GLU A 41 -11.76 3.38 4.93
C GLU A 41 -10.65 3.04 5.93
N GLN A 42 -9.51 2.49 5.44
CA GLN A 42 -8.37 2.13 6.27
C GLN A 42 -7.52 3.34 6.65
N THR A 43 -7.42 4.32 5.75
CA THR A 43 -6.56 5.50 5.92
C THR A 43 -7.29 6.73 6.45
N ALA A 44 -8.63 6.72 6.48
CA ALA A 44 -9.44 7.89 6.85
C ALA A 44 -9.08 8.47 8.22
N PHE A 45 -8.73 7.63 9.19
CA PHE A 45 -8.38 8.06 10.54
C PHE A 45 -6.95 8.63 10.65
N GLU A 46 -6.08 8.37 9.66
CA GLU A 46 -4.71 8.88 9.61
C GLU A 46 -4.65 10.25 8.92
N ARG A 47 -5.61 10.54 8.04
CA ARG A 47 -5.62 11.78 7.26
C ARG A 47 -5.73 13.00 8.16
N PHE A 48 -4.76 13.90 8.00
CA PHE A 48 -4.66 15.15 8.76
C PHE A 48 -4.55 14.97 10.28
N GLU A 49 -4.26 13.73 10.74
CA GLU A 49 -4.10 13.47 12.17
C GLU A 49 -2.65 13.70 12.60
N SER A 50 -2.47 14.19 13.82
CA SER A 50 -1.15 14.35 14.43
C SER A 50 -0.65 13.00 14.97
N LEU A 51 0.68 12.85 15.11
CA LEU A 51 1.23 11.66 15.77
C LEU A 51 0.69 11.45 17.19
N ASN A 52 0.47 12.55 17.91
CA ASN A 52 -0.15 12.51 19.24
C ASN A 52 -1.61 12.01 19.17
N GLY A 53 -2.36 12.40 18.15
CA GLY A 53 -3.72 11.95 17.94
C GLY A 53 -3.78 10.45 17.60
N LEU A 54 -2.91 9.99 16.72
CA LEU A 54 -2.76 8.57 16.41
C LEU A 54 -2.38 7.76 17.65
N ALA A 55 -1.39 8.22 18.41
CA ALA A 55 -0.94 7.53 19.63
C ALA A 55 -2.05 7.40 20.68
N ARG A 56 -2.91 8.41 20.84
CA ARG A 56 -4.08 8.35 21.75
C ARG A 56 -5.09 7.30 21.32
N GLN A 57 -5.13 6.96 20.03
CA GLN A 57 -5.97 5.91 19.47
C GLN A 57 -5.28 4.53 19.48
N GLY A 58 -4.06 4.44 20.02
CA GLY A 58 -3.24 3.23 20.00
C GLY A 58 -2.73 2.87 18.60
N LYS A 59 -2.62 3.87 17.71
CA LYS A 59 -2.22 3.70 16.31
C LYS A 59 -0.89 4.41 16.04
N GLN A 60 -0.28 4.03 14.93
CA GLN A 60 0.92 4.65 14.38
C GLN A 60 0.85 4.62 12.86
N PRO A 61 1.57 5.51 12.14
CA PRO A 61 1.66 5.45 10.70
C PRO A 61 2.15 4.09 10.22
N ASN A 62 1.48 3.53 9.20
CA ASN A 62 1.85 2.27 8.57
C ASN A 62 2.27 2.51 7.12
N ILE A 63 3.45 2.04 6.73
CA ILE A 63 3.98 2.21 5.37
C ILE A 63 3.03 1.67 4.29
N ASP A 64 2.30 0.60 4.56
CA ASP A 64 1.35 0.00 3.62
C ASP A 64 0.17 0.91 3.26
N HIS A 65 -0.02 1.98 4.03
CA HIS A 65 -1.06 2.99 3.77
C HIS A 65 -0.57 4.14 2.88
N TYR A 66 0.73 4.19 2.55
CA TYR A 66 1.36 5.32 1.87
C TYR A 66 1.80 4.96 0.45
N GLU A 67 1.72 5.95 -0.41
CA GLU A 67 2.25 5.92 -1.77
C GLU A 67 3.35 6.96 -1.92
N VAL A 68 4.40 6.61 -2.66
CA VAL A 68 5.40 7.58 -3.09
C VAL A 68 4.82 8.38 -4.26
N VAL A 69 4.51 9.63 -4.01
CA VAL A 69 3.93 10.53 -5.02
C VAL A 69 4.98 11.35 -5.78
N TYR A 70 6.20 11.44 -5.22
CA TYR A 70 7.31 12.16 -5.83
C TYR A 70 8.66 11.69 -5.28
N THR A 71 9.68 11.68 -6.13
CA THR A 71 11.07 11.46 -5.71
C THR A 71 12.03 12.27 -6.60
N ALA A 72 13.13 12.76 -6.03
CA ALA A 72 14.13 13.51 -6.75
C ALA A 72 15.49 13.50 -6.03
N PRO A 73 16.57 13.93 -6.70
CA PRO A 73 17.86 14.14 -6.05
C PRO A 73 17.76 15.17 -4.93
N LEU A 74 18.42 14.85 -3.81
CA LEU A 74 18.53 15.76 -2.67
C LEU A 74 19.59 16.83 -2.98
N LEU A 75 19.19 18.09 -2.92
CA LEU A 75 20.14 19.20 -3.06
C LEU A 75 20.89 19.41 -1.73
N PRO A 76 22.14 19.90 -1.79
CA PRO A 76 22.89 20.24 -0.58
C PRO A 76 22.12 21.23 0.31
N TYR A 77 22.06 20.96 1.59
CA TYR A 77 21.39 21.79 2.58
C TYR A 77 22.28 22.04 3.79
N LYS A 78 21.96 23.08 4.56
CA LYS A 78 22.74 23.50 5.70
C LYS A 78 22.40 22.70 6.96
N ASP A 79 21.12 22.53 7.21
CA ASP A 79 20.58 21.76 8.33
C ASP A 79 19.24 21.14 7.97
N LEU A 80 18.91 20.03 8.61
CA LEU A 80 17.73 19.23 8.30
C LEU A 80 16.42 20.00 8.51
N GLY A 81 16.30 20.76 9.60
CA GLY A 81 15.06 21.50 9.91
C GLY A 81 14.72 22.51 8.80
N THR A 82 15.69 23.35 8.45
CA THR A 82 15.53 24.32 7.35
C THR A 82 15.20 23.63 6.03
N MET A 83 15.80 22.49 5.74
CA MET A 83 15.54 21.74 4.51
C MET A 83 14.11 21.22 4.48
N LEU A 84 13.62 20.63 5.56
CA LEU A 84 12.24 20.15 5.67
C LEU A 84 11.22 21.30 5.52
N GLU A 85 11.48 22.46 6.10
CA GLU A 85 10.66 23.66 5.94
C GLU A 85 10.64 24.14 4.48
N GLN A 86 11.80 24.19 3.82
CA GLN A 86 11.90 24.55 2.40
C GLN A 86 11.18 23.55 1.50
N MET A 87 11.22 22.25 1.79
CA MET A 87 10.45 21.24 1.07
C MET A 87 8.95 21.46 1.28
N TYR A 88 8.52 21.69 2.51
CA TYR A 88 7.14 22.00 2.81
C TYR A 88 6.65 23.22 2.04
N GLU A 89 7.41 24.31 2.05
CA GLU A 89 7.09 25.52 1.29
C GLU A 89 7.02 25.24 -0.22
N LYS A 90 8.02 24.56 -0.78
CA LYS A 90 8.09 24.22 -2.20
C LYS A 90 6.86 23.43 -2.65
N PHE A 91 6.47 22.38 -1.93
CA PHE A 91 5.36 21.51 -2.32
C PHE A 91 3.98 22.11 -2.02
N ASN A 92 3.91 23.21 -1.29
CA ASN A 92 2.67 23.94 -1.02
C ASN A 92 2.48 25.19 -1.90
N ILE A 93 3.58 25.82 -2.34
CA ILE A 93 3.52 27.11 -3.07
C ILE A 93 3.91 26.95 -4.53
N ASP A 94 5.02 26.27 -4.82
CA ASP A 94 5.61 26.15 -6.15
C ASP A 94 6.13 24.72 -6.42
N HIS A 95 5.18 23.79 -6.40
CA HIS A 95 5.53 22.37 -6.61
C HIS A 95 6.01 22.08 -8.04
N PRO A 96 6.87 21.08 -8.25
CA PRO A 96 7.32 20.65 -9.57
C PRO A 96 6.14 20.27 -10.48
N ALA A 97 6.29 20.53 -11.78
CA ALA A 97 5.22 20.25 -12.75
C ALA A 97 4.88 18.77 -12.90
N ASP A 98 5.84 17.90 -12.58
CA ASP A 98 5.70 16.43 -12.55
C ASP A 98 5.23 15.87 -11.21
N PHE A 99 4.99 16.72 -10.20
CA PHE A 99 4.38 16.33 -8.94
C PHE A 99 2.90 15.95 -9.12
N ARG A 100 2.53 14.76 -8.66
CA ARG A 100 1.18 14.20 -8.81
C ARG A 100 0.38 14.12 -7.51
N GLY A 101 1.03 14.45 -6.39
CA GLY A 101 0.38 14.47 -5.08
C GLY A 101 -0.45 15.74 -4.83
N HIS A 102 -1.03 15.81 -3.66
CA HIS A 102 -1.62 17.04 -3.12
C HIS A 102 -0.56 17.85 -2.34
N SER A 103 -0.85 19.12 -2.07
CA SER A 103 -0.02 19.97 -1.19
C SER A 103 0.30 19.26 0.12
N LEU A 104 1.54 19.38 0.59
CA LEU A 104 1.97 18.74 1.84
C LEU A 104 1.11 19.20 3.02
N SER A 105 0.63 18.25 3.79
CA SER A 105 -0.24 18.44 4.93
C SER A 105 0.12 17.51 6.08
N VAL A 106 -0.49 17.74 7.22
CA VAL A 106 -0.38 16.82 8.37
C VAL A 106 -0.73 15.41 7.92
N SER A 107 0.02 14.43 8.34
CA SER A 107 0.05 13.03 7.97
C SER A 107 0.95 12.65 6.78
N ASP A 108 1.40 13.60 5.97
CA ASP A 108 2.36 13.29 4.91
C ASP A 108 3.76 13.04 5.47
N ILE A 109 4.59 12.36 4.69
CA ILE A 109 5.94 11.99 5.11
C ILE A 109 6.96 12.46 4.08
N ILE A 110 8.02 13.10 4.55
CA ILE A 110 9.21 13.40 3.78
C ILE A 110 10.28 12.36 4.14
N ALA A 111 10.60 11.49 3.21
CA ALA A 111 11.70 10.53 3.35
C ALA A 111 12.96 11.10 2.71
N ILE A 112 14.09 10.96 3.39
CA ILE A 112 15.39 11.43 2.96
C ILE A 112 16.35 10.25 2.96
N ARG A 113 17.04 10.05 1.85
CA ARG A 113 18.12 9.09 1.76
C ARG A 113 19.42 9.85 1.54
N GLN A 114 20.28 9.80 2.55
CA GLN A 114 21.59 10.46 2.53
C GLN A 114 22.69 9.47 2.92
N ASN A 115 23.72 9.39 2.09
CA ASN A 115 24.82 8.44 2.29
C ASN A 115 24.34 6.98 2.49
N GLY A 116 23.26 6.60 1.83
CA GLY A 116 22.64 5.27 1.94
C GLY A 116 21.75 5.07 3.18
N ILE A 117 21.66 6.05 4.07
CA ILE A 117 20.81 5.98 5.26
C ILE A 117 19.48 6.68 4.96
N VAL A 118 18.38 6.03 5.31
CA VAL A 118 17.03 6.57 5.16
C VAL A 118 16.53 7.08 6.49
N SER A 119 16.01 8.32 6.49
CA SER A 119 15.23 8.89 7.60
C SER A 119 13.88 9.36 7.09
N CYS A 120 12.83 9.17 7.87
CA CYS A 120 11.48 9.56 7.52
C CYS A 120 10.97 10.62 8.52
N HIS A 121 10.34 11.66 7.98
CA HIS A 121 9.90 12.83 8.76
C HIS A 121 8.42 13.06 8.49
N TYR A 122 7.61 12.83 9.49
CA TYR A 122 6.18 13.06 9.47
C TYR A 122 5.88 14.55 9.56
N VAL A 123 5.03 15.05 8.70
CA VAL A 123 4.47 16.40 8.81
C VAL A 123 3.44 16.37 9.93
N ASP A 124 3.78 16.91 11.08
CA ASP A 124 2.90 16.95 12.26
C ASP A 124 2.15 18.29 12.33
N SER A 125 1.23 18.41 13.25
CA SER A 125 0.49 19.66 13.52
C SER A 125 1.41 20.85 13.85
N ILE A 126 2.61 20.59 14.36
CA ILE A 126 3.66 21.57 14.60
C ILE A 126 5.00 20.98 14.13
N GLY A 127 5.48 21.45 12.97
CA GLY A 127 6.77 21.04 12.40
C GLY A 127 6.83 19.59 11.97
N PHE A 128 8.00 19.00 12.10
CA PHE A 128 8.29 17.65 11.62
C PHE A 128 8.69 16.75 12.78
N LYS A 129 8.31 15.47 12.70
CA LYS A 129 8.67 14.44 13.66
C LYS A 129 9.33 13.28 12.95
N GLU A 130 10.51 12.91 13.40
CA GLU A 130 11.17 11.72 12.88
C GLU A 130 10.36 10.46 13.24
N LEU A 131 10.22 9.57 12.24
CA LEU A 131 9.63 8.24 12.37
C LEU A 131 10.74 7.20 12.30
N PRO A 132 11.31 6.78 13.41
CA PRO A 132 12.33 5.74 13.41
C PRO A 132 11.79 4.46 12.80
N GLU A 133 12.58 3.85 11.92
CA GLU A 133 12.26 2.54 11.33
C GLU A 133 10.97 2.45 10.48
N PHE A 134 10.35 3.58 10.14
CA PHE A 134 9.14 3.61 9.30
C PHE A 134 9.39 2.97 7.92
N LEU A 135 10.52 3.29 7.30
CA LEU A 135 10.95 2.71 6.05
C LEU A 135 12.32 2.04 6.26
N LYS A 136 12.32 0.72 6.26
CA LYS A 136 13.56 -0.08 6.29
C LYS A 136 13.84 -0.56 4.87
N PRO A 137 14.84 0.01 4.18
CA PRO A 137 15.15 -0.34 2.79
C PRO A 137 15.39 -1.84 2.58
N GLU A 138 16.04 -2.47 3.56
CA GLU A 138 16.36 -3.92 3.52
C GLU A 138 15.10 -4.80 3.56
N ASN A 139 14.08 -4.39 4.29
CA ASN A 139 12.81 -5.13 4.39
C ASN A 139 11.96 -4.92 3.15
N TYR A 140 11.94 -3.70 2.61
CA TYR A 140 11.17 -3.37 1.40
C TYR A 140 11.69 -4.13 0.18
N LEU A 141 13.00 -4.11 -0.06
CA LEU A 141 13.61 -4.84 -1.18
C LEU A 141 13.44 -6.36 -1.04
N LYS A 142 13.55 -6.90 0.17
CA LYS A 142 13.32 -8.32 0.44
C LYS A 142 11.87 -8.75 0.20
N ASN A 143 10.91 -7.93 0.59
CA ASN A 143 9.48 -8.21 0.37
C ASN A 143 9.13 -8.15 -1.13
N ALA A 144 9.70 -7.19 -1.87
CA ALA A 144 9.54 -7.10 -3.32
C ALA A 144 10.17 -8.31 -4.04
N GLU A 145 11.35 -8.77 -3.60
CA GLU A 145 12.04 -9.94 -4.15
C GLU A 145 11.26 -11.23 -3.86
N MET A 146 10.73 -11.41 -2.64
CA MET A 146 9.86 -12.55 -2.28
C MET A 146 8.55 -12.57 -3.06
N ALA A 147 7.92 -11.41 -3.30
CA ALA A 147 6.69 -11.33 -4.10
C ALA A 147 6.93 -11.73 -5.56
N LEU A 148 8.10 -11.43 -6.12
CA LEU A 148 8.50 -11.87 -7.46
C LEU A 148 8.80 -13.38 -7.52
N GLU A 149 9.38 -13.97 -6.47
CA GLU A 149 9.67 -15.41 -6.43
C GLU A 149 8.39 -16.25 -6.31
N ASP A 150 7.38 -15.79 -5.59
CA ASP A 150 6.09 -16.48 -5.48
C ASP A 150 5.32 -16.49 -6.81
N ASP A 151 5.45 -15.46 -7.64
CA ASP A 151 4.84 -15.40 -8.98
C ASP A 151 5.56 -16.34 -9.97
N TYR A 152 6.87 -16.49 -9.87
CA TYR A 152 7.65 -17.46 -10.67
C TYR A 152 7.36 -18.91 -10.26
N GLY A 153 7.09 -19.19 -9.01
CA GLY A 153 6.75 -20.54 -8.52
C GLY A 153 5.44 -21.07 -9.08
N MET A 154 4.47 -20.21 -9.38
CA MET A 154 3.22 -20.59 -10.03
C MET A 154 3.39 -21.01 -11.50
N ILE A 155 4.35 -20.43 -12.21
CA ILE A 155 4.59 -20.72 -13.63
C ILE A 155 5.29 -22.08 -13.80
N ASP A 156 6.20 -22.42 -12.92
CA ASP A 156 6.92 -23.71 -12.96
C ASP A 156 5.98 -24.90 -12.68
N GLY A 157 4.95 -24.73 -11.86
CA GLY A 157 3.91 -25.73 -11.59
C GLY A 157 3.04 -26.05 -12.80
N ILE A 158 2.91 -25.12 -13.75
CA ILE A 158 2.10 -25.33 -14.97
C ILE A 158 2.91 -26.01 -16.07
N ILE A 159 4.22 -25.81 -16.12
CA ILE A 159 5.09 -26.37 -17.20
C ILE A 159 5.54 -27.82 -16.88
N ASN A 160 5.65 -28.20 -15.60
CA ASN A 160 6.15 -29.53 -15.20
C ASN A 160 5.06 -30.61 -15.01
N ASN A 161 3.79 -30.33 -15.32
CA ASN A 161 2.72 -31.34 -15.21
C ASN A 161 2.61 -32.27 -16.43
N GLY A 162 3.70 -32.52 -17.13
CA GLY A 162 3.77 -33.27 -18.39
C GLY A 162 4.73 -34.46 -18.43
N LYS A 163 5.09 -35.10 -17.32
CA LYS A 163 5.70 -36.45 -17.37
C LYS A 163 5.33 -37.29 -16.17
N ALA A 164 4.53 -38.29 -16.50
CA ALA A 164 4.05 -39.33 -15.63
C ALA A 164 5.18 -40.21 -15.06
N ASP A 165 5.06 -40.57 -13.79
CA ASP A 165 5.38 -41.92 -13.37
C ASP A 165 4.23 -42.49 -12.55
N ARG A 166 3.78 -43.67 -13.01
CA ARG A 166 2.68 -44.43 -12.46
C ARG A 166 3.09 -45.01 -11.10
N ILE A 167 2.45 -44.55 -10.07
CA ILE A 167 2.33 -45.32 -8.83
C ILE A 167 0.85 -45.52 -8.58
N ARG A 168 0.44 -46.80 -8.60
CA ARG A 168 -0.89 -47.29 -8.27
C ARG A 168 -1.12 -47.06 -6.77
N GLU A 169 -2.09 -46.23 -6.44
CA GLU A 169 -2.77 -46.30 -5.16
C GLU A 169 -4.26 -46.06 -5.36
N THR A 170 -5.03 -46.86 -4.68
CA THR A 170 -6.46 -47.13 -4.72
C THR A 170 -7.32 -45.85 -4.71
N GLU A 171 -8.12 -45.73 -5.79
CA GLU A 171 -9.15 -44.71 -5.97
C GLU A 171 -10.35 -44.94 -5.03
N GLU A 172 -10.52 -44.07 -4.06
CA GLU A 172 -11.85 -43.71 -3.59
C GLU A 172 -12.41 -42.62 -4.51
N LYS A 173 -13.33 -42.98 -5.34
CA LYS A 173 -14.01 -42.07 -6.30
C LYS A 173 -14.82 -41.03 -5.54
N ARG A 174 -14.33 -39.80 -5.48
CA ARG A 174 -15.19 -38.65 -5.18
C ARG A 174 -16.02 -38.33 -6.43
N PRO A 175 -17.36 -38.14 -6.33
CA PRO A 175 -18.20 -37.83 -7.48
C PRO A 175 -17.81 -36.50 -8.10
N SER A 176 -17.83 -36.47 -9.44
CA SER A 176 -17.51 -35.27 -10.23
C SER A 176 -18.51 -34.16 -9.93
N VAL A 177 -18.03 -32.90 -9.99
CA VAL A 177 -18.84 -31.68 -9.82
C VAL A 177 -20.07 -31.67 -10.73
N LEU A 178 -19.98 -32.32 -11.90
CA LEU A 178 -21.09 -32.49 -12.86
C LEU A 178 -22.17 -33.46 -12.35
N GLU A 179 -21.84 -34.42 -11.52
CA GLU A 179 -22.80 -35.32 -10.88
C GLU A 179 -23.53 -34.69 -9.71
N GLN A 180 -22.85 -33.79 -9.00
CA GLN A 180 -23.45 -33.00 -7.90
C GLN A 180 -24.47 -31.97 -8.40
N LEU A 181 -24.32 -31.44 -9.62
CA LEU A 181 -25.26 -30.49 -10.23
C LEU A 181 -26.53 -31.15 -10.79
N LYS A 182 -26.58 -32.49 -10.92
CA LYS A 182 -27.74 -33.23 -11.36
C LYS A 182 -28.61 -33.82 -10.23
N ALA A 183 -28.18 -33.68 -8.99
CA ALA A 183 -28.98 -34.04 -7.84
C ALA A 183 -30.03 -32.95 -7.59
N GLU A 184 -31.32 -33.34 -7.61
CA GLU A 184 -32.42 -32.41 -7.33
C GLU A 184 -32.25 -31.77 -5.93
N PRO A 185 -32.56 -30.48 -5.79
CA PRO A 185 -32.44 -29.82 -4.49
C PRO A 185 -33.47 -30.41 -3.50
N PRO A 186 -33.13 -30.56 -2.21
CA PRO A 186 -34.07 -31.03 -1.20
C PRO A 186 -35.27 -30.09 -1.11
N GLN A 187 -36.48 -30.62 -1.09
CA GLN A 187 -37.71 -29.85 -0.85
C GLN A 187 -37.62 -29.20 0.52
N ILE A 188 -37.58 -27.90 0.56
CA ILE A 188 -37.66 -27.11 1.80
C ILE A 188 -39.15 -26.96 2.12
N ASP A 189 -39.61 -27.65 3.16
CA ASP A 189 -40.92 -27.50 3.73
C ASP A 189 -41.00 -26.10 4.37
N HIS A 190 -41.88 -25.23 3.84
CA HIS A 190 -42.09 -23.91 4.38
C HIS A 190 -43.09 -23.99 5.54
N PRO A 191 -42.73 -23.60 6.79
CA PRO A 191 -43.71 -23.46 7.85
C PRO A 191 -44.67 -22.29 7.52
N GLU A 192 -45.97 -22.59 7.62
CA GLU A 192 -47.06 -21.59 7.43
C GLU A 192 -46.87 -20.37 8.36
N ARG A 193 -46.99 -19.19 7.79
CA ARG A 193 -46.98 -17.93 8.56
C ARG A 193 -48.27 -17.83 9.37
N PRO A 194 -48.21 -17.48 10.68
CA PRO A 194 -49.40 -17.21 11.46
C PRO A 194 -50.13 -15.97 10.94
N ARG A 195 -51.46 -16.09 10.81
CA ARG A 195 -52.34 -14.99 10.39
C ARG A 195 -52.35 -13.90 11.45
N ARG A 196 -52.24 -12.65 10.98
CA ARG A 196 -52.35 -11.42 11.78
C ARG A 196 -53.80 -11.29 12.30
N PRO A 197 -54.03 -10.96 13.59
CA PRO A 197 -55.39 -10.67 14.10
C PRO A 197 -55.96 -9.42 13.48
N GLU A 198 -57.24 -9.47 13.12
CA GLU A 198 -58.01 -8.31 12.65
C GLU A 198 -58.18 -7.26 13.75
N GLU A 199 -57.86 -6.02 13.45
CA GLU A 199 -58.16 -4.88 14.32
C GLU A 199 -59.69 -4.63 14.28
N ARG A 200 -60.35 -4.80 15.42
CA ARG A 200 -61.73 -4.35 15.61
C ARG A 200 -61.75 -2.84 15.77
N ASN A 201 -62.42 -2.19 14.83
CA ASN A 201 -62.89 -0.83 15.01
C ASN A 201 -63.80 -0.74 16.22
N ILE A 202 -63.50 0.16 17.13
CA ILE A 202 -64.43 0.63 18.17
C ILE A 202 -64.82 2.08 17.84
N VAL A 203 -66.10 2.28 17.74
CA VAL A 203 -66.82 3.54 17.54
C VAL A 203 -66.57 4.52 18.69
#